data_ec57d60d82ee9a185eb1caf52aab1b0f
#
_entry.id   ec57d60d82ee9a185eb1caf52aab1b0f
#
_cell.length_a   1.000
_cell.length_b   1.000
_cell.length_c   1.000
_cell.angle_alpha   90.00
_cell.angle_beta   90.00
_cell.angle_gamma   90.00
#
_symmetry.space_group_name_H-M   'P 1'
#
loop_
_entity.id
_entity.type
_entity.pdbx_description
1 polymer ?
#
loop_
_entity_poly.entity_id
_entity_poly.type
_entity_poly.pdbx_seq_one_letter_code
_entity_poly.pdbx_strand_id
1 'polypeptide(L)'
;MFTFTHARNLCALVLSLSLSSLSYGYTQLFSFGDSLSDRGNVFAFSGGTNPPSPYFNGQFSNGDVWTGLLAAQLGVTSSPSLLGGTNHAWGGARTCYAVDPDGIVGEPGCGVGSGVPSTEQQVQDYIDAVGAGNLDSGALYTIWTGGNDINGALGGDTTADYLGAAETVEDIAQNLISNGAVHILVNNLPNLGLVPGIPAGFEFVAEGFTLNFNSALAAGLANVIGGNIMLLDAYDLTNQIAADPGAYGLTNVDDNCLATAYAGPGTCDGHLFWDDLHPTAAGHILIADAAYAQVIPVPAALPLLLSALLGLGAAKRARKA
;
A
#
# COMPACT_ATOMS: atom_id res chain seq x y z
N MET A 1 -55.28 -59.99 -7.66
CA MET A 1 -54.45 -59.29 -8.63
C MET A 1 -53.91 -58.04 -7.97
N PHE A 2 -52.72 -58.13 -7.38
CA PHE A 2 -52.11 -57.07 -6.56
C PHE A 2 -51.08 -56.31 -7.40
N THR A 3 -51.26 -55.04 -7.57
CA THR A 3 -50.27 -54.16 -8.23
C THR A 3 -49.44 -53.46 -7.14
N PHE A 4 -48.16 -53.77 -7.08
CA PHE A 4 -47.18 -53.07 -6.25
C PHE A 4 -46.68 -51.79 -6.94
N THR A 5 -47.00 -50.64 -6.37
CA THR A 5 -46.42 -49.35 -6.71
C THR A 5 -45.17 -49.11 -5.89
N HIS A 6 -44.00 -49.10 -6.51
CA HIS A 6 -42.73 -48.76 -5.86
C HIS A 6 -42.61 -47.24 -5.73
N ALA A 7 -42.76 -46.76 -4.48
CA ALA A 7 -42.37 -45.39 -4.15
C ALA A 7 -40.84 -45.33 -4.01
N ARG A 8 -40.18 -44.64 -4.94
CA ARG A 8 -38.75 -44.32 -4.85
C ARG A 8 -38.60 -43.06 -3.97
N ASN A 9 -38.27 -43.25 -2.73
CA ASN A 9 -37.83 -42.19 -1.83
C ASN A 9 -36.45 -41.69 -2.31
N LEU A 10 -36.43 -40.52 -2.91
CA LEU A 10 -35.18 -39.77 -3.14
C LEU A 10 -34.84 -39.04 -1.85
N CYS A 11 -33.97 -39.63 -1.04
CA CYS A 11 -33.30 -38.90 0.06
C CYS A 11 -32.36 -37.87 -0.54
N ALA A 12 -32.80 -36.62 -0.64
CA ALA A 12 -31.92 -35.50 -0.90
C ALA A 12 -31.07 -35.24 0.32
N LEU A 13 -29.86 -35.74 0.32
CA LEU A 13 -28.84 -35.40 1.33
C LEU A 13 -28.43 -33.95 1.08
N VAL A 14 -29.04 -33.00 1.79
CA VAL A 14 -28.58 -31.62 1.83
C VAL A 14 -27.35 -31.60 2.73
N LEU A 15 -26.17 -31.70 2.09
CA LEU A 15 -24.90 -31.47 2.74
C LEU A 15 -24.79 -29.96 2.96
N SER A 16 -25.22 -29.49 4.15
CA SER A 16 -24.93 -28.15 4.61
C SER A 16 -23.44 -28.05 4.90
N LEU A 17 -22.65 -27.70 3.87
CA LEU A 17 -21.29 -27.19 4.09
C LEU A 17 -21.46 -25.84 4.81
N SER A 18 -21.30 -25.86 6.12
CA SER A 18 -20.94 -24.68 6.87
C SER A 18 -19.55 -24.27 6.38
N LEU A 19 -19.49 -23.41 5.37
CA LEU A 19 -18.32 -22.61 5.04
C LEU A 19 -18.13 -21.68 6.26
N SER A 20 -17.40 -22.17 7.28
CA SER A 20 -16.70 -21.26 8.15
C SER A 20 -15.77 -20.48 7.23
N SER A 21 -16.16 -19.26 6.85
CA SER A 21 -15.23 -18.27 6.41
C SER A 21 -14.18 -18.18 7.52
N LEU A 22 -13.01 -18.78 7.30
CA LEU A 22 -11.82 -18.36 8.02
C LEU A 22 -11.68 -16.87 7.64
N SER A 23 -12.24 -16.02 8.49
CA SER A 23 -11.93 -14.61 8.47
C SER A 23 -10.44 -14.55 8.82
N TYR A 24 -9.58 -14.48 7.84
CA TYR A 24 -8.22 -14.01 8.01
C TYR A 24 -8.35 -12.51 8.29
N GLY A 25 -8.81 -12.17 9.49
CA GLY A 25 -8.72 -10.81 9.98
C GLY A 25 -7.32 -10.61 10.51
N TYR A 26 -6.58 -9.67 9.93
CA TYR A 26 -5.35 -9.20 10.57
C TYR A 26 -5.67 -8.65 11.95
N THR A 27 -4.79 -8.88 12.91
CA THR A 27 -4.95 -8.40 14.29
C THR A 27 -4.80 -6.89 14.37
N GLN A 28 -3.88 -6.33 13.57
CA GLN A 28 -3.56 -4.90 13.48
C GLN A 28 -2.99 -4.57 12.11
N LEU A 29 -2.89 -3.27 11.80
CA LEU A 29 -2.18 -2.73 10.65
C LEU A 29 -1.08 -1.79 11.16
N PHE A 30 0.18 -2.13 10.89
CA PHE A 30 1.32 -1.24 11.09
C PHE A 30 1.77 -0.68 9.75
N SER A 31 2.02 0.64 9.69
CA SER A 31 2.38 1.30 8.43
C SER A 31 3.64 2.13 8.60
N PHE A 32 4.59 1.94 7.67
CA PHE A 32 5.88 2.63 7.62
C PHE A 32 6.04 3.28 6.25
N GLY A 33 6.68 4.44 6.18
CA GLY A 33 6.91 5.13 4.94
C GLY A 33 6.88 6.65 5.06
N ASP A 34 6.40 7.27 4.01
CA ASP A 34 6.42 8.71 3.83
C ASP A 34 5.02 9.37 3.90
N SER A 35 4.90 10.56 3.27
CA SER A 35 3.66 11.36 3.25
C SER A 35 2.45 10.65 2.63
N LEU A 36 2.67 9.70 1.71
CA LEU A 36 1.59 8.91 1.12
C LEU A 36 0.87 8.05 2.16
N SER A 37 1.57 7.72 3.25
CA SER A 37 1.09 6.83 4.32
C SER A 37 0.89 7.52 5.67
N ASP A 38 1.42 8.74 5.87
CA ASP A 38 1.40 9.48 7.14
C ASP A 38 -0.02 9.89 7.53
N ARG A 39 -0.49 9.43 8.67
CA ARG A 39 -1.79 9.75 9.23
C ARG A 39 -1.79 10.92 10.23
N GLY A 40 -0.72 11.71 10.23
CA GLY A 40 -0.59 12.91 11.03
C GLY A 40 0.56 12.89 12.04
N ASN A 41 1.61 12.08 11.85
CA ASN A 41 2.82 12.13 12.67
C ASN A 41 3.53 13.48 12.50
N VAL A 42 3.73 13.94 11.26
CA VAL A 42 4.31 15.28 11.00
C VAL A 42 3.42 16.38 11.59
N PHE A 43 2.10 16.25 11.48
CA PHE A 43 1.17 17.22 12.06
C PHE A 43 1.29 17.27 13.60
N ALA A 44 1.31 16.12 14.25
CA ALA A 44 1.49 16.03 15.70
C ALA A 44 2.86 16.59 16.14
N PHE A 45 3.92 16.24 15.42
CA PHE A 45 5.29 16.71 15.69
C PHE A 45 5.43 18.22 15.52
N SER A 46 4.78 18.79 14.50
CA SER A 46 4.81 20.24 14.24
C SER A 46 3.90 21.07 15.15
N GLY A 47 3.24 20.44 16.12
CA GLY A 47 2.26 21.11 16.98
C GLY A 47 0.99 21.52 16.25
N GLY A 48 0.59 20.77 15.23
CA GLY A 48 -0.64 20.98 14.49
C GLY A 48 -0.54 22.02 13.36
N THR A 49 0.65 22.26 12.83
CA THR A 49 0.87 23.30 11.82
C THR A 49 1.27 22.80 10.44
N ASN A 50 1.77 21.58 10.31
CA ASN A 50 2.22 21.00 9.03
C ASN A 50 1.70 19.57 8.83
N PRO A 51 1.03 19.29 7.72
CA PRO A 51 0.61 20.22 6.68
C PRO A 51 -0.51 21.15 7.16
N PRO A 52 -0.58 22.40 6.64
CA PRO A 52 -1.58 23.38 7.05
C PRO A 52 -2.96 23.09 6.42
N SER A 53 -4.02 23.76 6.92
CA SER A 53 -5.29 23.78 6.17
C SER A 53 -5.05 24.31 4.74
N PRO A 54 -5.69 23.70 3.71
CA PRO A 54 -6.83 22.80 3.75
C PRO A 54 -6.52 21.31 3.70
N TYR A 55 -5.30 20.88 4.06
CA TYR A 55 -4.99 19.45 4.19
C TYR A 55 -5.84 18.80 5.29
N PHE A 56 -6.31 17.59 5.02
CA PHE A 56 -7.27 16.92 5.89
C PHE A 56 -6.60 16.33 7.14
N ASN A 57 -6.97 16.83 8.31
CA ASN A 57 -6.54 16.29 9.61
C ASN A 57 -5.02 16.04 9.75
N GLY A 58 -4.19 16.89 9.13
CA GLY A 58 -2.74 16.74 9.17
C GLY A 58 -2.18 15.63 8.26
N GLN A 59 -2.96 15.11 7.35
CA GLN A 59 -2.55 14.15 6.33
C GLN A 59 -2.24 14.89 5.02
N PHE A 60 -1.35 14.35 4.21
CA PHE A 60 -0.92 15.00 2.96
C PHE A 60 -1.92 14.74 1.81
N SER A 61 -3.19 15.05 2.06
CA SER A 61 -4.30 14.89 1.11
C SER A 61 -5.49 15.76 1.52
N ASN A 62 -6.56 15.79 0.73
CA ASN A 62 -7.84 16.40 1.07
C ASN A 62 -8.81 15.43 1.78
N GLY A 63 -8.37 14.23 2.11
CA GLY A 63 -9.12 13.22 2.86
C GLY A 63 -8.20 12.19 3.50
N ASP A 64 -8.79 11.08 3.95
CA ASP A 64 -8.01 10.03 4.62
C ASP A 64 -7.05 9.35 3.63
N VAL A 65 -5.80 9.11 4.04
CA VAL A 65 -4.82 8.40 3.22
C VAL A 65 -5.12 6.89 3.20
N TRP A 66 -4.59 6.18 2.22
CA TRP A 66 -4.86 4.77 1.94
C TRP A 66 -4.70 3.84 3.14
N THR A 67 -3.74 4.11 4.03
CA THR A 67 -3.50 3.29 5.24
C THR A 67 -4.66 3.34 6.23
N GLY A 68 -5.32 4.50 6.36
CA GLY A 68 -6.52 4.64 7.17
C GLY A 68 -7.73 3.96 6.54
N LEU A 69 -7.89 4.10 5.23
CA LEU A 69 -8.94 3.45 4.45
C LEU A 69 -8.79 1.94 4.46
N LEU A 70 -7.57 1.43 4.26
CA LEU A 70 -7.26 -0.01 4.34
C LEU A 70 -7.54 -0.56 5.74
N ALA A 71 -7.13 0.17 6.80
CA ALA A 71 -7.44 -0.24 8.18
C ALA A 71 -8.95 -0.39 8.40
N ALA A 72 -9.74 0.57 7.92
CA ALA A 72 -11.20 0.50 8.01
C ALA A 72 -11.78 -0.70 7.24
N GLN A 73 -11.27 -1.01 6.04
CA GLN A 73 -11.68 -2.17 5.24
C GLN A 73 -11.32 -3.50 5.94
N LEU A 74 -10.18 -3.55 6.63
CA LEU A 74 -9.74 -4.72 7.40
C LEU A 74 -10.42 -4.85 8.76
N GLY A 75 -11.17 -3.83 9.20
CA GLY A 75 -11.83 -3.81 10.51
C GLY A 75 -10.88 -3.57 11.68
N VAL A 76 -9.70 -2.96 11.41
CA VAL A 76 -8.70 -2.57 12.41
C VAL A 76 -8.55 -1.05 12.47
N THR A 77 -7.77 -0.55 13.41
CA THR A 77 -7.51 0.89 13.54
C THR A 77 -6.12 1.25 13.03
N SER A 78 -5.96 2.50 12.56
CA SER A 78 -4.69 3.10 12.23
C SER A 78 -4.73 4.56 12.68
N SER A 79 -3.78 4.97 13.50
CA SER A 79 -3.59 6.36 13.96
C SER A 79 -2.10 6.65 14.11
N PRO A 80 -1.69 7.93 14.19
CA PRO A 80 -0.28 8.28 14.29
C PRO A 80 0.42 7.63 15.49
N SER A 81 1.61 7.12 15.31
CA SER A 81 2.41 6.48 16.36
C SER A 81 2.79 7.47 17.48
N LEU A 82 3.01 8.74 17.16
CA LEU A 82 3.22 9.79 18.16
C LEU A 82 2.03 10.00 19.09
N LEU A 83 0.84 9.55 18.69
CA LEU A 83 -0.37 9.57 19.50
C LEU A 83 -0.73 8.18 20.06
N GLY A 84 0.22 7.25 20.07
CA GLY A 84 0.06 5.88 20.57
C GLY A 84 -0.62 4.92 19.58
N GLY A 85 -0.63 5.24 18.29
CA GLY A 85 -1.19 4.41 17.23
C GLY A 85 -0.16 3.50 16.55
N THR A 86 -0.60 2.93 15.43
CA THR A 86 0.16 1.91 14.66
C THR A 86 0.68 2.44 13.32
N ASN A 87 0.42 3.70 12.99
CA ASN A 87 0.96 4.34 11.79
C ASN A 87 2.26 5.06 12.15
N HIS A 88 3.37 4.53 11.67
CA HIS A 88 4.73 5.05 11.91
C HIS A 88 5.26 5.88 10.75
N ALA A 89 4.50 6.00 9.65
CA ALA A 89 4.91 6.77 8.47
C ALA A 89 5.03 8.27 8.78
N TRP A 90 6.02 8.94 8.15
CA TRP A 90 6.28 10.36 8.32
C TRP A 90 6.42 11.08 6.98
N GLY A 91 5.68 12.15 6.79
CA GLY A 91 5.80 13.01 5.62
C GLY A 91 7.23 13.48 5.40
N GLY A 92 7.73 13.33 4.17
CA GLY A 92 9.10 13.69 3.80
C GLY A 92 10.16 12.63 4.12
N ALA A 93 9.79 11.49 4.72
CA ALA A 93 10.74 10.42 4.99
C ALA A 93 11.34 9.87 3.70
N ARG A 94 12.67 9.67 3.69
CA ARG A 94 13.38 8.83 2.74
C ARG A 94 13.47 7.42 3.26
N THR A 95 13.84 6.49 2.40
CA THR A 95 14.02 5.08 2.77
C THR A 95 15.18 4.90 3.72
N CYS A 96 16.27 5.53 3.45
CA CYS A 96 17.62 5.46 3.98
C CYS A 96 18.37 4.18 3.74
N TYR A 97 19.42 4.35 3.02
CA TYR A 97 20.57 3.44 3.02
C TYR A 97 21.63 4.08 3.91
N ALA A 98 21.89 3.47 5.05
CA ALA A 98 22.85 3.97 6.03
C ALA A 98 24.13 3.11 6.01
N VAL A 99 24.82 3.10 4.90
CA VAL A 99 26.27 2.81 4.93
C VAL A 99 26.97 3.98 4.26
N ASP A 100 27.31 4.99 5.06
CA ASP A 100 28.43 5.84 4.73
C ASP A 100 29.64 4.95 4.38
N PRO A 101 30.42 5.25 3.31
CA PRO A 101 31.69 4.59 3.01
C PRO A 101 32.61 4.42 4.22
N ASP A 102 32.40 5.21 5.29
CA ASP A 102 33.14 5.17 6.56
C ASP A 102 32.51 4.24 7.60
N GLY A 103 31.41 3.54 7.31
CA GLY A 103 30.78 2.52 8.16
C GLY A 103 29.99 3.06 9.35
N ILE A 104 29.53 4.32 9.29
CA ILE A 104 28.67 4.92 10.32
C ILE A 104 27.21 4.61 10.00
N VAL A 105 26.62 3.72 10.78
CA VAL A 105 25.17 3.41 10.71
C VAL A 105 24.38 4.59 11.27
N GLY A 106 23.46 5.15 10.48
CA GLY A 106 22.49 6.13 10.94
C GLY A 106 22.98 7.56 10.94
N GLU A 107 23.43 8.08 9.77
CA GLU A 107 23.60 9.53 9.63
C GLU A 107 22.26 10.25 9.83
N PRO A 108 22.24 11.35 10.65
CA PRO A 108 21.10 12.26 10.67
C PRO A 108 21.05 12.99 9.33
N GLY A 109 20.21 12.59 8.42
CA GLY A 109 20.12 13.20 7.10
C GLY A 109 19.36 12.39 6.06
N CYS A 110 18.97 11.21 6.39
CA CYS A 110 18.14 10.38 5.50
C CYS A 110 16.67 10.84 5.40
N GLY A 111 16.22 11.79 6.22
CA GLY A 111 14.94 12.45 6.07
C GLY A 111 15.10 13.81 5.38
N VAL A 112 14.08 14.26 4.67
CA VAL A 112 14.00 15.62 4.15
C VAL A 112 13.63 16.56 5.29
N GLY A 113 14.65 17.04 6.01
CA GLY A 113 14.46 17.94 7.12
C GLY A 113 14.88 17.36 8.48
N SER A 114 15.40 18.23 9.35
CA SER A 114 15.82 17.85 10.69
C SER A 114 14.62 17.35 11.52
N GLY A 115 14.69 16.11 12.00
CA GLY A 115 13.69 15.52 12.88
C GLY A 115 12.66 14.60 12.23
N VAL A 116 12.76 14.34 10.92
CA VAL A 116 11.93 13.32 10.24
C VAL A 116 12.71 11.99 10.21
N PRO A 117 12.24 10.91 10.86
CA PRO A 117 12.88 9.62 10.80
C PRO A 117 12.73 9.00 9.41
N SER A 118 13.79 8.36 8.92
CA SER A 118 13.71 7.54 7.71
C SER A 118 12.77 6.34 7.91
N THR A 119 12.35 5.70 6.83
CA THR A 119 11.51 4.50 6.93
C THR A 119 12.23 3.37 7.67
N GLU A 120 13.53 3.20 7.44
CA GLU A 120 14.36 2.26 8.19
C GLU A 120 14.37 2.57 9.69
N GLN A 121 14.56 3.85 10.05
CA GLN A 121 14.54 4.28 11.45
C GLN A 121 13.16 4.08 12.10
N GLN A 122 12.07 4.35 11.39
CA GLN A 122 10.70 4.10 11.87
C GLN A 122 10.51 2.63 12.26
N VAL A 123 11.02 1.71 11.43
CA VAL A 123 10.94 0.26 11.70
C VAL A 123 11.83 -0.14 12.87
N GLN A 124 13.06 0.40 12.94
CA GLN A 124 13.95 0.11 14.06
C GLN A 124 13.39 0.62 15.39
N ASP A 125 12.89 1.86 15.43
CA ASP A 125 12.26 2.44 16.63
C ASP A 125 11.06 1.59 17.09
N TYR A 126 10.26 1.07 16.15
CA TYR A 126 9.14 0.19 16.46
C TYR A 126 9.62 -1.15 17.05
N ILE A 127 10.63 -1.80 16.43
CA ILE A 127 11.20 -3.05 16.93
C ILE A 127 11.78 -2.85 18.32
N ASP A 128 12.50 -1.76 18.57
CA ASP A 128 13.09 -1.44 19.87
C ASP A 128 12.02 -1.23 20.93
N ALA A 129 10.92 -0.56 20.59
CA ALA A 129 9.79 -0.33 21.50
C ALA A 129 9.04 -1.61 21.88
N VAL A 130 8.86 -2.55 20.93
CA VAL A 130 8.15 -3.82 21.15
C VAL A 130 9.08 -4.87 21.75
N GLY A 131 10.36 -4.79 21.45
CA GLY A 131 11.41 -5.77 21.77
C GLY A 131 11.62 -6.78 20.64
N ALA A 132 12.89 -7.04 20.34
CA ALA A 132 13.30 -7.93 19.27
C ALA A 132 12.65 -9.32 19.36
N GLY A 133 12.18 -9.84 18.25
CA GLY A 133 11.52 -11.16 18.14
C GLY A 133 10.07 -11.21 18.63
N ASN A 134 9.46 -10.06 19.01
CA ASN A 134 8.11 -10.03 19.57
C ASN A 134 7.07 -9.34 18.68
N LEU A 135 7.35 -9.14 17.40
CA LEU A 135 6.38 -8.53 16.50
C LEU A 135 5.14 -9.45 16.35
N ASP A 136 3.99 -8.82 16.20
CA ASP A 136 2.73 -9.55 16.04
C ASP A 136 2.68 -10.28 14.69
N SER A 137 2.78 -11.59 14.71
CA SER A 137 2.72 -12.44 13.51
C SER A 137 1.35 -12.48 12.83
N GLY A 138 0.31 -12.02 13.50
CA GLY A 138 -1.06 -11.89 12.96
C GLY A 138 -1.34 -10.53 12.36
N ALA A 139 -0.45 -9.55 12.51
CA ALA A 139 -0.63 -8.21 11.96
C ALA A 139 -0.22 -8.14 10.49
N LEU A 140 -0.76 -7.13 9.79
CA LEU A 140 -0.27 -6.69 8.47
C LEU A 140 0.70 -5.53 8.67
N TYR A 141 1.86 -5.61 8.05
CA TYR A 141 2.87 -4.56 8.00
C TYR A 141 2.92 -4.00 6.60
N THR A 142 2.87 -2.66 6.46
CA THR A 142 2.94 -2.03 5.14
C THR A 142 4.15 -1.12 5.04
N ILE A 143 4.83 -1.17 3.89
CA ILE A 143 6.01 -0.36 3.57
C ILE A 143 5.76 0.36 2.25
N TRP A 144 5.79 1.68 2.26
CA TRP A 144 5.76 2.50 1.04
C TRP A 144 6.68 3.69 1.17
N THR A 145 7.79 3.65 0.46
CA THR A 145 8.89 4.62 0.54
C THR A 145 9.69 4.65 -0.76
N GLY A 146 10.60 5.59 -0.92
CA GLY A 146 11.46 5.73 -2.10
C GLY A 146 11.12 6.93 -2.98
N GLY A 147 9.89 7.46 -2.90
CA GLY A 147 9.48 8.64 -3.66
C GLY A 147 10.31 9.88 -3.34
N ASN A 148 10.64 10.10 -2.07
CA ASN A 148 11.48 11.22 -1.65
C ASN A 148 12.97 11.04 -2.03
N ASP A 149 13.43 9.80 -2.16
CA ASP A 149 14.78 9.50 -2.65
C ASP A 149 14.89 9.88 -4.14
N ILE A 150 13.90 9.52 -4.97
CA ILE A 150 13.84 9.94 -6.38
C ILE A 150 13.68 11.45 -6.50
N ASN A 151 12.80 12.07 -5.71
CA ASN A 151 12.63 13.54 -5.73
C ASN A 151 13.93 14.26 -5.39
N GLY A 152 14.69 13.75 -4.42
CA GLY A 152 16.01 14.25 -4.09
C GLY A 152 16.96 14.15 -5.29
N ALA A 153 17.05 12.99 -5.91
CA ALA A 153 17.92 12.75 -7.07
C ALA A 153 17.53 13.64 -8.27
N LEU A 154 16.23 13.79 -8.55
CA LEU A 154 15.72 14.71 -9.58
C LEU A 154 16.03 16.17 -9.28
N GLY A 155 16.01 16.55 -7.98
CA GLY A 155 16.39 17.87 -7.49
C GLY A 155 17.89 18.15 -7.50
N GLY A 156 18.73 17.18 -7.88
CA GLY A 156 20.18 17.30 -7.92
C GLY A 156 20.86 17.09 -6.55
N ASP A 157 20.16 16.49 -5.59
CA ASP A 157 20.75 16.05 -4.33
C ASP A 157 21.67 14.85 -4.60
N THR A 158 22.98 15.07 -4.49
CA THR A 158 24.00 14.06 -4.76
C THR A 158 24.10 13.00 -3.66
N THR A 159 23.40 13.18 -2.54
CA THR A 159 23.31 12.20 -1.44
C THR A 159 22.09 11.28 -1.60
N ALA A 160 21.20 11.58 -2.53
CA ALA A 160 20.02 10.76 -2.79
C ALA A 160 20.39 9.55 -3.66
N ASP A 161 20.54 8.40 -3.03
CA ASP A 161 20.76 7.12 -3.68
C ASP A 161 19.45 6.33 -3.78
N TYR A 162 18.69 6.57 -4.85
CA TYR A 162 17.40 5.91 -5.04
C TYR A 162 17.51 4.39 -5.35
N LEU A 163 18.66 3.92 -5.85
CA LEU A 163 18.87 2.48 -6.06
C LEU A 163 19.22 1.78 -4.75
N GLY A 164 20.11 2.36 -3.94
CA GLY A 164 20.36 1.88 -2.58
C GLY A 164 19.12 1.96 -1.69
N ALA A 165 18.23 2.93 -1.93
CA ALA A 165 16.93 3.00 -1.26
C ALA A 165 16.07 1.77 -1.58
N ALA A 166 16.07 1.26 -2.83
CA ALA A 166 15.33 0.06 -3.19
C ALA A 166 15.89 -1.19 -2.47
N GLU A 167 17.22 -1.30 -2.34
CA GLU A 167 17.88 -2.37 -1.56
C GLU A 167 17.52 -2.28 -0.07
N THR A 168 17.48 -1.07 0.49
CA THR A 168 17.07 -0.85 1.89
C THR A 168 15.66 -1.35 2.18
N VAL A 169 14.72 -1.28 1.23
CA VAL A 169 13.37 -1.83 1.43
C VAL A 169 13.40 -3.35 1.62
N GLU A 170 14.30 -4.06 0.93
CA GLU A 170 14.56 -5.50 1.17
C GLU A 170 15.00 -5.74 2.61
N ASP A 171 15.99 -4.96 3.08
CA ASP A 171 16.53 -5.07 4.45
C ASP A 171 15.48 -4.76 5.50
N ILE A 172 14.66 -3.73 5.30
CA ILE A 172 13.52 -3.39 6.16
C ILE A 172 12.54 -4.56 6.25
N ALA A 173 12.15 -5.15 5.12
CA ALA A 173 11.23 -6.28 5.07
C ALA A 173 11.83 -7.51 5.77
N GLN A 174 13.11 -7.81 5.52
CA GLN A 174 13.82 -8.92 6.18
C GLN A 174 13.96 -8.68 7.68
N ASN A 175 14.21 -7.45 8.12
CA ASN A 175 14.31 -7.09 9.54
C ASN A 175 12.97 -7.30 10.26
N LEU A 176 11.86 -6.86 9.69
CA LEU A 176 10.51 -7.13 10.21
C LEU A 176 10.26 -8.63 10.37
N ILE A 177 10.54 -9.43 9.34
CA ILE A 177 10.36 -10.89 9.37
C ILE A 177 11.25 -11.53 10.43
N SER A 178 12.52 -11.14 10.52
CA SER A 178 13.47 -11.65 11.50
C SER A 178 13.04 -11.37 12.95
N ASN A 179 12.18 -10.36 13.14
CA ASN A 179 11.61 -9.98 14.43
C ASN A 179 10.18 -10.50 14.69
N GLY A 180 9.63 -11.33 13.79
CA GLY A 180 8.36 -12.05 14.02
C GLY A 180 7.20 -11.64 13.11
N ALA A 181 7.36 -10.62 12.27
CA ALA A 181 6.35 -10.28 11.27
C ALA A 181 6.18 -11.42 10.25
N VAL A 182 4.94 -11.67 9.82
CA VAL A 182 4.64 -12.71 8.83
C VAL A 182 4.04 -12.11 7.55
N HIS A 183 3.18 -11.12 7.65
CA HIS A 183 2.47 -10.56 6.51
C HIS A 183 2.96 -9.14 6.23
N ILE A 184 3.63 -8.94 5.09
CA ILE A 184 4.16 -7.65 4.69
C ILE A 184 3.62 -7.29 3.31
N LEU A 185 3.00 -6.12 3.19
CA LEU A 185 2.64 -5.49 1.93
C LEU A 185 3.67 -4.40 1.62
N VAL A 186 4.38 -4.55 0.52
CA VAL A 186 5.26 -3.52 -0.02
C VAL A 186 4.58 -2.91 -1.24
N ASN A 187 4.53 -1.59 -1.31
CA ASN A 187 4.08 -0.89 -2.51
C ASN A 187 5.31 -0.47 -3.32
N ASN A 188 5.30 -0.76 -4.62
CA ASN A 188 6.27 -0.14 -5.51
C ASN A 188 5.89 1.34 -5.75
N LEU A 189 6.77 2.11 -6.39
CA LEU A 189 6.47 3.50 -6.67
C LEU A 189 5.50 3.65 -7.84
N PRO A 190 4.53 4.59 -7.76
CA PRO A 190 3.69 4.97 -8.88
C PRO A 190 4.52 5.58 -9.99
N ASN A 191 3.97 5.73 -11.20
CA ASN A 191 4.66 6.43 -12.28
C ASN A 191 4.86 7.91 -11.92
N LEU A 192 6.05 8.25 -11.42
CA LEU A 192 6.37 9.63 -11.04
C LEU A 192 6.42 10.58 -12.23
N GLY A 193 6.55 10.07 -13.45
CA GLY A 193 6.43 10.89 -14.66
C GLY A 193 5.03 11.49 -14.88
N LEU A 194 4.00 10.98 -14.19
CA LEU A 194 2.62 11.48 -14.25
C LEU A 194 2.29 12.50 -13.15
N VAL A 195 3.23 12.75 -12.22
CA VAL A 195 2.99 13.63 -11.08
C VAL A 195 3.06 15.09 -11.50
N PRO A 196 2.07 15.95 -11.14
CA PRO A 196 2.01 17.35 -11.60
C PRO A 196 3.24 18.20 -11.29
N GLY A 197 3.95 17.88 -10.20
CA GLY A 197 5.16 18.59 -9.77
C GLY A 197 6.41 18.31 -10.61
N ILE A 198 6.37 17.35 -11.52
CA ILE A 198 7.50 17.07 -12.41
C ILE A 198 7.56 18.17 -13.50
N PRO A 199 8.69 18.89 -13.62
CA PRO A 199 8.81 19.92 -14.62
C PRO A 199 8.62 19.39 -16.04
N ALA A 200 7.93 20.16 -16.89
CA ALA A 200 7.68 19.79 -18.28
C ALA A 200 9.00 19.43 -19.02
N GLY A 201 8.99 18.26 -19.65
CA GLY A 201 10.16 17.69 -20.34
C GLY A 201 11.02 16.77 -19.49
N PHE A 202 10.72 16.61 -18.16
CA PHE A 202 11.42 15.72 -17.27
C PHE A 202 10.58 14.47 -16.91
N GLU A 203 9.36 14.34 -17.44
CA GLU A 203 8.44 13.23 -17.16
C GLU A 203 9.10 11.87 -17.47
N PHE A 204 9.76 11.78 -18.62
CA PHE A 204 10.49 10.57 -19.02
C PHE A 204 11.67 10.25 -18.09
N VAL A 205 12.33 11.26 -17.54
CA VAL A 205 13.45 11.06 -16.59
C VAL A 205 12.91 10.53 -15.28
N ALA A 206 11.82 11.11 -14.75
CA ALA A 206 11.16 10.68 -13.53
C ALA A 206 10.61 9.25 -13.65
N GLU A 207 9.97 8.95 -14.79
CA GLU A 207 9.51 7.58 -15.09
C GLU A 207 10.68 6.60 -15.15
N GLY A 208 11.80 6.95 -15.78
CA GLY A 208 13.00 6.13 -15.87
C GLY A 208 13.58 5.81 -14.49
N PHE A 209 13.61 6.78 -13.58
CA PHE A 209 14.05 6.55 -12.19
C PHE A 209 13.08 5.63 -11.45
N THR A 210 11.77 5.83 -11.63
CA THR A 210 10.74 4.96 -11.05
C THR A 210 10.90 3.52 -11.51
N LEU A 211 11.07 3.28 -12.81
CA LEU A 211 11.25 1.95 -13.37
C LEU A 211 12.51 1.26 -12.84
N ASN A 212 13.61 1.99 -12.72
CA ASN A 212 14.85 1.47 -12.17
C ASN A 212 14.69 1.09 -10.70
N PHE A 213 14.08 1.98 -9.88
CA PHE A 213 13.78 1.69 -8.48
C PHE A 213 12.88 0.45 -8.36
N ASN A 214 11.75 0.41 -9.08
CA ASN A 214 10.79 -0.69 -9.00
C ASN A 214 11.40 -2.03 -9.45
N SER A 215 12.30 -2.00 -10.44
CA SER A 215 13.03 -3.19 -10.88
C SER A 215 14.00 -3.69 -9.81
N ALA A 216 14.76 -2.79 -9.18
CA ALA A 216 15.66 -3.14 -8.08
C ALA A 216 14.88 -3.65 -6.87
N LEU A 217 13.79 -2.97 -6.49
CA LEU A 217 12.89 -3.40 -5.42
C LEU A 217 12.35 -4.81 -5.64
N ALA A 218 11.83 -5.10 -6.83
CA ALA A 218 11.28 -6.43 -7.13
C ALA A 218 12.37 -7.52 -7.07
N ALA A 219 13.59 -7.21 -7.54
CA ALA A 219 14.74 -8.14 -7.47
C ALA A 219 15.17 -8.37 -6.01
N GLY A 220 15.21 -7.33 -5.18
CA GLY A 220 15.54 -7.41 -3.77
C GLY A 220 14.53 -8.23 -3.00
N LEU A 221 13.24 -7.90 -3.11
CA LEU A 221 12.17 -8.62 -2.41
C LEU A 221 12.12 -10.12 -2.74
N ALA A 222 12.61 -10.53 -3.92
CA ALA A 222 12.72 -11.95 -4.27
C ALA A 222 13.76 -12.71 -3.43
N ASN A 223 14.69 -12.01 -2.77
CA ASN A 223 15.70 -12.59 -1.89
C ASN A 223 15.24 -12.69 -0.42
N VAL A 224 14.18 -11.99 -0.05
CA VAL A 224 13.65 -11.99 1.32
C VAL A 224 13.21 -13.40 1.71
N ILE A 225 13.70 -13.89 2.85
CA ILE A 225 13.47 -15.25 3.31
C ILE A 225 12.48 -15.27 4.49
N GLY A 226 11.51 -16.12 4.38
CA GLY A 226 10.44 -16.25 5.38
C GLY A 226 9.31 -15.25 5.15
N GLY A 227 8.25 -15.33 5.94
CA GLY A 227 7.10 -14.46 5.82
C GLY A 227 6.30 -14.63 4.52
N ASN A 228 5.33 -13.74 4.35
CA ASN A 228 4.49 -13.60 3.17
C ASN A 228 4.62 -12.16 2.67
N ILE A 229 5.46 -11.95 1.65
CA ILE A 229 5.63 -10.66 0.99
C ILE A 229 4.61 -10.55 -0.12
N MET A 230 3.82 -9.49 -0.06
CA MET A 230 2.87 -9.09 -1.08
C MET A 230 3.36 -7.78 -1.71
N LEU A 231 3.34 -7.69 -3.02
CA LEU A 231 3.75 -6.49 -3.75
C LEU A 231 2.51 -5.84 -4.39
N LEU A 232 2.21 -4.60 -4.02
CA LEU A 232 1.22 -3.78 -4.74
C LEU A 232 1.92 -3.04 -5.87
N ASP A 233 1.46 -3.26 -7.09
CA ASP A 233 1.97 -2.57 -8.28
C ASP A 233 1.26 -1.21 -8.46
N ALA A 234 1.76 -0.20 -7.72
CA ALA A 234 1.27 1.16 -7.81
C ALA A 234 1.64 1.83 -9.14
N TYR A 235 2.73 1.37 -9.79
CA TYR A 235 3.12 1.87 -11.12
C TYR A 235 2.06 1.50 -12.16
N ASP A 236 1.68 0.22 -12.23
CA ASP A 236 0.66 -0.24 -13.18
C ASP A 236 -0.71 0.36 -12.85
N LEU A 237 -1.10 0.44 -11.58
CA LEU A 237 -2.33 1.10 -11.15
C LEU A 237 -2.41 2.55 -11.63
N THR A 238 -1.34 3.33 -11.45
CA THR A 238 -1.31 4.75 -11.85
C THR A 238 -1.40 4.89 -13.37
N ASN A 239 -0.72 4.05 -14.13
CA ASN A 239 -0.80 4.04 -15.58
C ASN A 239 -2.19 3.64 -16.10
N GLN A 240 -2.86 2.66 -15.47
CA GLN A 240 -4.22 2.29 -15.81
C GLN A 240 -5.21 3.43 -15.55
N ILE A 241 -5.08 4.11 -14.41
CA ILE A 241 -5.90 5.29 -14.07
C ILE A 241 -5.69 6.40 -15.10
N ALA A 242 -4.44 6.69 -15.47
CA ALA A 242 -4.13 7.73 -16.46
C ALA A 242 -4.66 7.38 -17.87
N ALA A 243 -4.66 6.10 -18.24
CA ALA A 243 -5.13 5.64 -19.54
C ALA A 243 -6.66 5.70 -19.69
N ASP A 244 -7.42 5.46 -18.62
CA ASP A 244 -8.89 5.52 -18.63
C ASP A 244 -9.42 6.07 -17.28
N PRO A 245 -9.28 7.38 -17.05
CA PRO A 245 -9.71 8.01 -15.79
C PRO A 245 -11.19 7.77 -15.47
N GLY A 246 -12.02 7.73 -16.51
CA GLY A 246 -13.46 7.55 -16.38
C GLY A 246 -13.84 6.20 -15.77
N ALA A 247 -13.09 5.14 -16.04
CA ALA A 247 -13.29 3.82 -15.43
C ALA A 247 -13.07 3.83 -13.91
N TYR A 248 -12.30 4.80 -13.41
CA TYR A 248 -11.97 4.99 -12.00
C TYR A 248 -12.76 6.12 -11.34
N GLY A 249 -13.74 6.70 -12.05
CA GLY A 249 -14.56 7.80 -11.54
C GLY A 249 -13.86 9.17 -11.51
N LEU A 250 -12.72 9.29 -12.22
CA LEU A 250 -11.93 10.52 -12.30
C LEU A 250 -12.19 11.25 -13.62
N THR A 251 -11.95 12.57 -13.61
CA THR A 251 -12.10 13.44 -14.78
C THR A 251 -10.83 14.25 -15.06
N ASN A 252 -9.90 14.27 -14.12
CA ASN A 252 -8.62 14.96 -14.22
C ASN A 252 -7.52 14.14 -13.51
N VAL A 253 -6.47 13.83 -14.23
CA VAL A 253 -5.33 13.03 -13.76
C VAL A 253 -3.98 13.73 -13.95
N ASP A 254 -4.01 15.00 -14.39
CA ASP A 254 -2.82 15.75 -14.78
C ASP A 254 -2.59 16.97 -13.88
N ASP A 255 -3.67 17.56 -13.30
CA ASP A 255 -3.57 18.82 -12.59
C ASP A 255 -3.54 18.64 -11.06
N ASN A 256 -2.79 19.52 -10.40
CA ASN A 256 -2.84 19.80 -8.99
C ASN A 256 -4.15 20.51 -8.64
N CYS A 257 -5.09 19.82 -7.98
CA CYS A 257 -6.39 20.39 -7.66
C CYS A 257 -6.31 21.55 -6.68
N LEU A 258 -5.44 21.47 -5.66
CA LEU A 258 -5.30 22.52 -4.64
C LEU A 258 -4.96 23.88 -5.27
N ALA A 259 -4.10 23.88 -6.30
CA ALA A 259 -3.67 25.12 -6.96
C ALA A 259 -4.64 25.57 -8.06
N THR A 260 -5.34 24.64 -8.73
CA THR A 260 -6.07 24.96 -9.98
C THR A 260 -7.59 24.98 -9.83
N ALA A 261 -8.15 24.17 -8.95
CA ALA A 261 -9.60 23.95 -8.88
C ALA A 261 -10.20 23.99 -7.47
N TYR A 262 -9.40 24.00 -6.41
CA TYR A 262 -9.92 23.93 -5.05
C TYR A 262 -10.70 25.19 -4.66
N ALA A 263 -11.99 25.03 -4.41
CA ALA A 263 -12.90 26.07 -3.92
C ALA A 263 -13.61 25.69 -2.61
N GLY A 264 -13.26 24.53 -2.04
CA GLY A 264 -13.83 23.98 -0.82
C GLY A 264 -13.97 22.44 -0.88
N PRO A 265 -14.42 21.81 0.21
CA PRO A 265 -14.60 20.36 0.26
C PRO A 265 -15.45 19.83 -0.90
N GLY A 266 -15.05 18.71 -1.50
CA GLY A 266 -15.71 18.05 -2.62
C GLY A 266 -15.38 18.60 -4.01
N THR A 267 -14.69 19.74 -4.13
CA THR A 267 -14.36 20.29 -5.47
C THR A 267 -13.26 19.52 -6.19
N CYS A 268 -12.51 18.66 -5.49
CA CYS A 268 -11.43 17.84 -6.02
C CYS A 268 -11.81 16.36 -6.21
N ASP A 269 -13.06 15.97 -6.03
CA ASP A 269 -13.48 14.55 -6.05
C ASP A 269 -13.21 13.86 -7.39
N GLY A 270 -13.13 14.60 -8.48
CA GLY A 270 -12.78 14.08 -9.80
C GLY A 270 -11.30 14.18 -10.17
N HIS A 271 -10.44 14.66 -9.28
CA HIS A 271 -9.00 14.79 -9.54
C HIS A 271 -8.22 13.64 -8.92
N LEU A 272 -7.16 13.18 -9.60
CA LEU A 272 -6.24 12.21 -9.06
C LEU A 272 -5.30 12.85 -8.03
N PHE A 273 -4.77 14.04 -8.33
CA PHE A 273 -3.77 14.72 -7.50
C PHE A 273 -4.36 15.88 -6.71
N TRP A 274 -4.03 15.90 -5.40
CA TRP A 274 -4.38 16.97 -4.48
C TRP A 274 -3.46 18.18 -4.66
N ASP A 275 -2.16 17.94 -4.59
CA ASP A 275 -1.11 18.92 -4.80
C ASP A 275 -0.13 18.45 -5.89
N ASP A 276 1.07 19.03 -5.94
CA ASP A 276 2.08 18.70 -6.94
C ASP A 276 2.62 17.25 -6.84
N LEU A 277 2.30 16.53 -5.75
CA LEU A 277 2.87 15.20 -5.47
C LEU A 277 1.82 14.18 -4.99
N HIS A 278 0.90 14.62 -4.12
CA HIS A 278 0.06 13.72 -3.35
C HIS A 278 -1.29 13.45 -4.01
N PRO A 279 -1.82 12.22 -3.93
CA PRO A 279 -3.17 11.91 -4.39
C PRO A 279 -4.24 12.63 -3.58
N THR A 280 -5.40 12.84 -4.20
CA THR A 280 -6.63 13.22 -3.52
C THR A 280 -7.18 12.06 -2.68
N ALA A 281 -8.22 12.32 -1.87
CA ALA A 281 -9.01 11.29 -1.22
C ALA A 281 -9.52 10.23 -2.21
N ALA A 282 -9.94 10.64 -3.43
CA ALA A 282 -10.36 9.71 -4.48
C ALA A 282 -9.20 8.81 -4.95
N GLY A 283 -8.00 9.38 -5.16
CA GLY A 283 -6.80 8.60 -5.47
C GLY A 283 -6.44 7.62 -4.35
N HIS A 284 -6.49 8.06 -3.09
CA HIS A 284 -6.22 7.18 -1.94
C HIS A 284 -7.25 6.05 -1.77
N ILE A 285 -8.52 6.25 -2.16
CA ILE A 285 -9.52 5.17 -2.19
C ILE A 285 -9.10 4.09 -3.19
N LEU A 286 -8.68 4.46 -4.39
CA LEU A 286 -8.23 3.50 -5.41
C LEU A 286 -7.01 2.70 -4.95
N ILE A 287 -6.06 3.36 -4.28
CA ILE A 287 -4.89 2.70 -3.69
C ILE A 287 -5.30 1.73 -2.58
N ALA A 288 -6.20 2.14 -1.69
CA ALA A 288 -6.68 1.30 -0.59
C ALA A 288 -7.44 0.07 -1.11
N ASP A 289 -8.29 0.24 -2.13
CA ASP A 289 -9.03 -0.86 -2.74
C ASP A 289 -8.10 -1.88 -3.41
N ALA A 290 -7.06 -1.40 -4.10
CA ALA A 290 -6.04 -2.26 -4.69
C ALA A 290 -5.22 -2.99 -3.61
N ALA A 291 -4.82 -2.29 -2.54
CA ALA A 291 -4.13 -2.89 -1.40
C ALA A 291 -5.00 -3.94 -0.71
N TYR A 292 -6.29 -3.64 -0.48
CA TYR A 292 -7.24 -4.58 0.12
C TYR A 292 -7.38 -5.85 -0.73
N ALA A 293 -7.52 -5.71 -2.05
CA ALA A 293 -7.59 -6.85 -2.96
C ALA A 293 -6.32 -7.71 -2.92
N GLN A 294 -5.15 -7.10 -2.69
CA GLN A 294 -3.87 -7.79 -2.61
C GLN A 294 -3.72 -8.58 -1.31
N VAL A 295 -4.20 -8.05 -0.18
CA VAL A 295 -3.98 -8.64 1.15
C VAL A 295 -5.06 -9.63 1.58
N ILE A 296 -6.24 -9.60 0.95
CA ILE A 296 -7.29 -10.57 1.24
C ILE A 296 -7.07 -11.82 0.39
N PRO A 297 -6.81 -13.00 1.00
CA PRO A 297 -6.69 -14.22 0.25
C PRO A 297 -7.99 -14.52 -0.48
N VAL A 298 -7.95 -14.75 -1.79
CA VAL A 298 -9.11 -15.23 -2.54
C VAL A 298 -9.54 -16.56 -1.90
N PRO A 299 -10.77 -16.67 -1.35
CA PRO A 299 -11.20 -17.90 -0.71
C PRO A 299 -10.99 -19.08 -1.67
N ALA A 300 -10.26 -20.11 -1.24
CA ALA A 300 -10.02 -21.33 -2.04
C ALA A 300 -11.33 -21.97 -2.55
N ALA A 301 -12.47 -21.60 -1.95
CA ALA A 301 -13.80 -22.00 -2.40
C ALA A 301 -14.20 -21.42 -3.77
N LEU A 302 -13.68 -20.27 -4.19
CA LEU A 302 -14.02 -19.64 -5.49
C LEU A 302 -13.51 -20.46 -6.69
N PRO A 303 -12.24 -20.87 -6.78
CA PRO A 303 -11.78 -21.78 -7.85
C PRO A 303 -12.47 -23.14 -7.81
N LEU A 304 -12.78 -23.68 -6.63
CA LEU A 304 -13.53 -24.94 -6.46
C LEU A 304 -14.97 -24.79 -6.93
N LEU A 305 -15.63 -23.69 -6.65
CA LEU A 305 -16.99 -23.40 -7.12
C LEU A 305 -17.02 -23.26 -8.65
N LEU A 306 -16.07 -22.54 -9.23
CA LEU A 306 -15.93 -22.39 -10.68
C LEU A 306 -15.67 -23.72 -11.37
N SER A 307 -14.78 -24.57 -10.84
CA SER A 307 -14.51 -25.90 -11.36
C SER A 307 -15.72 -26.84 -11.21
N ALA A 308 -16.46 -26.76 -10.10
CA ALA A 308 -17.70 -27.52 -9.91
C ALA A 308 -18.79 -27.08 -10.88
N LEU A 309 -18.97 -25.78 -11.15
CA LEU A 309 -19.93 -25.25 -12.11
C LEU A 309 -19.57 -25.66 -13.55
N LEU A 310 -18.30 -25.62 -13.92
CA LEU A 310 -17.81 -26.10 -15.22
C LEU A 310 -18.02 -27.61 -15.39
N GLY A 311 -17.74 -28.40 -14.35
CA GLY A 311 -17.97 -29.83 -14.32
C GLY A 311 -19.46 -30.20 -14.47
N LEU A 312 -20.35 -29.48 -13.79
CA LEU A 312 -21.80 -29.64 -13.93
C LEU A 312 -22.30 -29.27 -15.33
N GLY A 313 -21.73 -28.23 -15.93
CA GLY A 313 -22.02 -27.81 -17.31
C GLY A 313 -21.62 -28.88 -18.35
N ALA A 314 -20.43 -29.48 -18.17
CA ALA A 314 -19.94 -30.57 -19.03
C ALA A 314 -20.77 -31.82 -18.86
N ALA A 315 -21.13 -32.24 -17.66
CA ALA A 315 -21.98 -33.40 -17.38
C ALA A 315 -23.39 -33.24 -17.96
N LYS A 316 -23.93 -32.01 -17.96
CA LYS A 316 -25.24 -31.73 -18.57
C LYS A 316 -25.22 -31.81 -20.09
N ARG A 317 -24.09 -31.47 -20.75
CA ARG A 317 -23.90 -31.63 -22.20
C ARG A 317 -23.75 -33.12 -22.61
N ALA A 318 -22.96 -33.87 -21.83
CA ALA A 318 -22.76 -35.31 -22.08
C ALA A 318 -24.04 -36.16 -21.93
N ARG A 319 -25.06 -35.70 -21.17
CA ARG A 319 -26.36 -36.36 -21.04
C ARG A 319 -27.35 -36.05 -22.17
N LYS A 320 -27.04 -35.08 -23.02
CA LYS A 320 -27.86 -34.65 -24.15
C LYS A 320 -27.36 -35.16 -25.51
N ALA A 321 -26.15 -35.70 -25.54
CA ALA A 321 -25.55 -36.43 -26.67
C ALA A 321 -25.74 -37.94 -26.50
#